data_a2639d97edf50b0f6fac534d0e0d9787
#
_entry.id   a2639d97edf50b0f6fac534d0e0d9787
#
_cell.length_a   1.000
_cell.length_b   1.000
_cell.length_c   1.000
_cell.angle_alpha   90.00
_cell.angle_beta   90.00
_cell.angle_gamma   90.00
#
_symmetry.space_group_name_H-M   'P 1'
#
loop_
_entity.id
_entity.type
_entity.pdbx_description
1 polymer ?
#
loop_
_entity_poly.entity_id
_entity_poly.type
_entity_poly.pdbx_seq_one_letter_code
_entity_poly.pdbx_strand_id
1 'polypeptide(L)'
;MVLRAKKGSVSINAKAGKLRIVLPRSIGDGQQHFIYTGFDDTSQNRRKVQMVALQIESDVEAERLDGSLEKYRTALGIFKNQQRLQIIPKAPNLKQLWAKYCEFKEHQVSATSYIQDFLGRYARAIENLPTKEISDAIAIRDHLLQTYPPYTCKRFLTQFSACCKWAVKSKLINSNPFEGLAGDVRVKRWDTDKIDPFTPAEREAIIRAFETHAVYNGYTDFVRFLFLTGCRIGEAIALQWGHINHQCTEIYFSESHNRYGRTGTKTGVSRKFPCNARLQDLLLNIRPDDYHKKMLVFSSPTVKKEISVNSFTGVIWRGGMNGNRYYPGIVTQLVEVGEVSRYRPPYCCRASFITECLERGVPVTRVAKWCGHSPEIIYKHYAGVLGENSVPEF
;
A
#
# COMPACT_ATOMS: atom_id res chain seq x y z
N MET A 1 34.47 43.89 6.29
CA MET A 1 34.23 42.47 5.90
C MET A 1 32.87 42.39 5.25
N VAL A 2 32.78 42.27 3.91
CA VAL A 2 31.53 42.20 3.18
C VAL A 2 31.08 40.73 3.24
N LEU A 3 30.04 40.43 4.05
CA LEU A 3 29.43 39.10 4.09
C LEU A 3 28.88 38.78 2.71
N ARG A 4 29.40 37.75 2.05
CA ARG A 4 28.85 37.23 0.79
C ARG A 4 27.42 36.69 1.08
N ALA A 5 26.45 37.20 0.32
CA ALA A 5 25.07 36.75 0.43
C ALA A 5 24.97 35.25 0.16
N LYS A 6 24.12 34.55 0.93
CA LYS A 6 23.85 33.13 0.82
C LYS A 6 23.30 32.84 -0.60
N LYS A 7 23.78 31.80 -1.26
CA LYS A 7 23.33 31.43 -2.62
C LYS A 7 21.82 31.20 -2.61
N GLY A 8 21.07 32.02 -3.39
CA GLY A 8 19.60 31.94 -3.44
C GLY A 8 18.84 32.95 -2.56
N SER A 9 19.52 33.86 -1.84
CA SER A 9 18.91 34.95 -1.07
C SER A 9 18.75 36.23 -1.89
N VAL A 10 17.88 37.14 -1.40
CA VAL A 10 17.76 38.51 -1.90
C VAL A 10 19.05 39.27 -1.54
N SER A 11 19.62 39.97 -2.48
CA SER A 11 20.88 40.73 -2.23
C SER A 11 20.83 42.13 -2.81
N ILE A 12 21.72 42.97 -2.33
CA ILE A 12 21.85 44.36 -2.85
C ILE A 12 23.22 44.50 -3.45
N ASN A 13 23.28 45.03 -4.64
CA ASN A 13 24.53 45.46 -5.27
C ASN A 13 24.39 46.84 -5.95
N ALA A 14 25.51 47.40 -6.33
CA ALA A 14 25.55 48.65 -7.11
C ALA A 14 25.99 48.36 -8.52
N LYS A 15 25.35 49.02 -9.51
CA LYS A 15 25.76 49.03 -10.90
C LYS A 15 25.81 50.48 -11.37
N ALA A 16 26.94 50.92 -11.89
CA ALA A 16 27.18 52.30 -12.28
C ALA A 16 26.86 53.33 -11.18
N GLY A 17 27.27 53.04 -9.93
CA GLY A 17 27.05 53.90 -8.75
C GLY A 17 25.60 53.90 -8.21
N LYS A 18 24.66 53.17 -8.82
CA LYS A 18 23.26 53.11 -8.40
C LYS A 18 22.95 51.76 -7.76
N LEU A 19 22.21 51.76 -6.63
CA LEU A 19 21.79 50.59 -5.93
C LEU A 19 20.67 49.84 -6.69
N ARG A 20 20.72 48.50 -6.62
CA ARG A 20 19.64 47.62 -7.09
C ARG A 20 19.49 46.43 -6.15
N ILE A 21 18.26 45.93 -6.00
CA ILE A 21 17.96 44.68 -5.34
C ILE A 21 18.05 43.59 -6.39
N VAL A 22 18.73 42.49 -6.04
CA VAL A 22 18.89 41.28 -6.86
C VAL A 22 18.00 40.23 -6.31
N LEU A 23 17.03 39.75 -7.09
CA LEU A 23 16.12 38.70 -6.70
C LEU A 23 16.74 37.33 -6.99
N PRO A 24 16.48 36.30 -6.15
CA PRO A 24 16.94 34.95 -6.43
C PRO A 24 16.35 34.43 -7.75
N ARG A 25 17.13 33.60 -8.47
CA ARG A 25 16.66 32.96 -9.73
C ARG A 25 15.49 31.96 -9.52
N SER A 26 15.27 31.53 -8.31
CA SER A 26 14.13 30.70 -7.94
C SER A 26 12.78 31.44 -7.99
N ILE A 27 12.81 32.75 -8.14
CA ILE A 27 11.63 33.60 -8.31
C ILE A 27 11.53 33.96 -9.80
N GLY A 28 10.53 33.41 -10.49
CA GLY A 28 10.28 33.63 -11.90
C GLY A 28 10.80 32.50 -12.82
N ASP A 29 11.16 32.85 -14.05
CA ASP A 29 11.50 31.96 -15.18
C ASP A 29 12.92 31.38 -15.15
N GLY A 30 13.61 31.41 -14.00
CA GLY A 30 15.01 31.01 -13.89
C GLY A 30 16.02 32.08 -14.27
N GLN A 31 15.56 33.24 -14.75
CA GLN A 31 16.41 34.38 -15.07
C GLN A 31 16.68 35.25 -13.83
N GLN A 32 17.73 36.09 -13.93
CA GLN A 32 18.10 36.99 -12.84
C GLN A 32 17.27 38.29 -12.98
N HIS A 33 16.42 38.59 -12.01
CA HIS A 33 15.61 39.79 -11.95
C HIS A 33 16.18 40.83 -10.97
N PHE A 34 15.94 42.11 -11.28
CA PHE A 34 16.46 43.24 -10.53
C PHE A 34 15.36 44.29 -10.27
N ILE A 35 15.40 44.90 -9.07
CA ILE A 35 14.70 46.15 -8.82
C ILE A 35 15.72 47.26 -8.84
N TYR A 36 15.72 48.07 -9.88
CA TYR A 36 16.57 49.23 -9.99
C TYR A 36 16.00 50.35 -9.13
N THR A 37 16.76 50.85 -8.16
CA THR A 37 16.25 51.84 -7.20
C THR A 37 16.43 53.27 -7.64
N GLY A 38 17.39 53.52 -8.54
CA GLY A 38 17.83 54.87 -8.94
C GLY A 38 18.62 55.59 -7.85
N PHE A 39 18.76 55.04 -6.64
CA PHE A 39 19.47 55.68 -5.54
C PHE A 39 20.99 55.49 -5.67
N ASP A 40 21.73 56.56 -5.33
CA ASP A 40 23.19 56.48 -5.22
C ASP A 40 23.62 55.55 -4.09
N ASP A 41 24.77 54.92 -4.26
CA ASP A 41 25.35 53.97 -3.28
C ASP A 41 25.93 54.74 -2.08
N THR A 42 25.05 55.18 -1.19
CA THR A 42 25.39 55.80 0.09
C THR A 42 24.95 54.92 1.26
N SER A 43 25.57 55.11 2.42
CA SER A 43 25.20 54.36 3.61
C SER A 43 23.74 54.54 4.00
N GLN A 44 23.18 55.72 3.80
CA GLN A 44 21.78 56.03 4.08
C GLN A 44 20.84 55.30 3.11
N ASN A 45 21.13 55.32 1.83
CA ASN A 45 20.35 54.66 0.81
C ASN A 45 20.43 53.13 0.93
N ARG A 46 21.65 52.61 1.26
CA ARG A 46 21.81 51.16 1.54
C ARG A 46 20.88 50.70 2.64
N ARG A 47 20.76 51.42 3.76
CA ARG A 47 19.84 51.08 4.86
C ARG A 47 18.41 51.04 4.38
N LYS A 48 17.95 52.03 3.61
CA LYS A 48 16.59 52.09 3.07
C LYS A 48 16.31 50.89 2.14
N VAL A 49 17.21 50.59 1.23
CA VAL A 49 17.10 49.46 0.28
C VAL A 49 17.16 48.12 1.00
N GLN A 50 17.97 48.02 2.09
CA GLN A 50 18.07 46.80 2.91
C GLN A 50 16.77 46.46 3.60
N MET A 51 16.01 47.43 4.11
CA MET A 51 14.70 47.19 4.72
C MET A 51 13.73 46.53 3.72
N VAL A 52 13.70 47.01 2.50
CA VAL A 52 12.85 46.47 1.44
C VAL A 52 13.34 45.09 0.96
N ALA A 53 14.65 44.89 0.87
CA ALA A 53 15.22 43.61 0.52
C ALA A 53 14.85 42.49 1.55
N LEU A 54 14.92 42.83 2.84
CA LEU A 54 14.49 41.93 3.94
C LEU A 54 12.97 41.62 3.87
N GLN A 55 12.16 42.65 3.52
CA GLN A 55 10.72 42.43 3.33
C GLN A 55 10.43 41.50 2.16
N ILE A 56 11.14 41.65 1.05
CA ILE A 56 11.03 40.72 -0.11
C ILE A 56 11.43 39.31 0.33
N GLU A 57 12.51 39.14 1.08
CA GLU A 57 12.98 37.85 1.56
C GLU A 57 11.94 37.16 2.46
N SER A 58 11.37 37.90 3.40
CA SER A 58 10.28 37.43 4.29
C SER A 58 9.01 37.06 3.49
N ASP A 59 8.63 37.87 2.49
CA ASP A 59 7.46 37.61 1.66
C ASP A 59 7.68 36.40 0.73
N VAL A 60 8.92 36.15 0.30
CA VAL A 60 9.32 34.94 -0.44
C VAL A 60 9.22 33.69 0.43
N GLU A 61 9.76 33.74 1.66
CA GLU A 61 9.71 32.64 2.62
C GLU A 61 8.26 32.31 3.02
N ALA A 62 7.42 33.31 3.12
CA ALA A 62 6.01 33.17 3.46
C ALA A 62 5.09 32.87 2.25
N GLU A 63 5.65 32.67 1.05
CA GLU A 63 4.92 32.45 -0.22
C GLU A 63 3.92 33.59 -0.56
N ARG A 64 4.17 34.81 -0.10
CA ARG A 64 3.31 35.99 -0.26
C ARG A 64 3.96 37.09 -1.12
N LEU A 65 4.96 36.73 -1.92
CA LEU A 65 5.64 37.71 -2.77
C LEU A 65 4.69 38.37 -3.78
N ASP A 66 4.63 39.68 -3.79
CA ASP A 66 3.95 40.44 -4.86
C ASP A 66 4.70 40.30 -6.19
N GLY A 67 4.16 39.54 -7.12
CA GLY A 67 4.76 39.26 -8.41
C GLY A 67 4.81 40.49 -9.34
N SER A 68 4.03 41.53 -9.07
CA SER A 68 4.14 42.81 -9.78
C SER A 68 5.34 43.65 -9.32
N LEU A 69 5.84 43.34 -8.11
CA LEU A 69 6.85 44.10 -7.36
C LEU A 69 6.44 45.57 -7.08
N GLU A 70 5.18 45.92 -7.28
CA GLU A 70 4.68 47.30 -7.05
C GLU A 70 4.72 47.68 -5.58
N LYS A 71 4.35 46.75 -4.68
CA LYS A 71 4.45 46.92 -3.22
C LYS A 71 5.86 47.38 -2.81
N TYR A 72 6.88 46.77 -3.34
CA TYR A 72 8.28 47.03 -2.97
C TYR A 72 8.83 48.30 -3.65
N ARG A 73 8.41 48.56 -4.89
CA ARG A 73 8.74 49.81 -5.59
C ARG A 73 8.09 51.00 -4.90
N THR A 74 6.83 50.88 -4.51
CA THR A 74 6.12 51.91 -3.73
C THR A 74 6.82 52.15 -2.39
N ALA A 75 7.24 51.12 -1.67
CA ALA A 75 8.00 51.25 -0.43
C ALA A 75 9.34 51.97 -0.63
N LEU A 76 9.96 51.88 -1.82
CA LEU A 76 11.17 52.61 -2.20
C LEU A 76 10.87 54.05 -2.74
N GLY A 77 9.60 54.39 -2.98
CA GLY A 77 9.22 55.63 -3.62
C GLY A 77 9.49 55.67 -5.14
N ILE A 78 9.52 54.52 -5.79
CA ILE A 78 9.83 54.37 -7.21
C ILE A 78 8.53 54.12 -7.97
N PHE A 79 8.14 55.03 -8.82
CA PHE A 79 6.94 54.90 -9.64
C PHE A 79 7.38 54.78 -11.11
N LYS A 80 7.50 53.58 -11.65
CA LYS A 80 7.55 53.35 -13.12
C LYS A 80 7.35 51.88 -13.55
N ASN A 81 6.53 51.73 -14.58
CA ASN A 81 6.30 50.64 -15.53
C ASN A 81 6.30 49.18 -15.04
N GLN A 82 5.12 48.61 -15.22
CA GLN A 82 4.74 47.24 -14.98
C GLN A 82 5.50 46.24 -15.85
N GLN A 83 6.54 45.61 -15.32
CA GLN A 83 6.90 44.26 -15.74
C GLN A 83 6.42 43.32 -14.64
N ARG A 84 5.30 42.65 -14.87
CA ARG A 84 4.88 41.54 -14.01
C ARG A 84 5.94 40.44 -14.10
N LEU A 85 6.62 40.15 -12.98
CA LEU A 85 7.28 38.86 -12.84
C LEU A 85 6.21 37.79 -12.89
N GLN A 86 6.29 36.88 -13.84
CA GLN A 86 5.55 35.65 -13.71
C GLN A 86 6.20 34.88 -12.57
N ILE A 87 5.57 34.92 -11.40
CA ILE A 87 5.85 33.96 -10.33
C ILE A 87 5.30 32.65 -10.86
N ILE A 88 6.15 31.78 -11.37
CA ILE A 88 5.82 30.39 -11.61
C ILE A 88 5.88 29.76 -10.22
N PRO A 89 4.74 29.39 -9.61
CA PRO A 89 4.77 28.66 -8.34
C PRO A 89 5.67 27.46 -8.56
N LYS A 90 6.62 27.22 -7.67
CA LYS A 90 7.43 26.01 -7.74
C LYS A 90 6.46 24.82 -7.81
N ALA A 91 6.57 24.02 -8.88
CA ALA A 91 5.71 22.86 -9.02
C ALA A 91 5.80 22.01 -7.75
N PRO A 92 4.68 21.56 -7.19
CA PRO A 92 4.70 20.78 -5.97
C PRO A 92 5.50 19.50 -6.19
N ASN A 93 6.34 19.18 -5.21
CA ASN A 93 7.14 17.96 -5.25
C ASN A 93 6.29 16.72 -4.99
N LEU A 94 6.84 15.53 -5.19
CA LEU A 94 6.12 14.26 -5.05
C LEU A 94 5.48 14.09 -3.66
N LYS A 95 6.16 14.52 -2.58
CA LYS A 95 5.61 14.44 -1.21
C LYS A 95 4.37 15.31 -1.05
N GLN A 96 4.41 16.54 -1.54
CA GLN A 96 3.28 17.48 -1.49
C GLN A 96 2.10 16.99 -2.35
N LEU A 97 2.39 16.47 -3.55
CA LEU A 97 1.38 15.87 -4.42
C LEU A 97 0.76 14.64 -3.78
N TRP A 98 1.59 13.78 -3.16
CA TRP A 98 1.12 12.57 -2.50
C TRP A 98 0.18 12.86 -1.34
N ALA A 99 0.46 13.87 -0.51
CA ALA A 99 -0.42 14.28 0.58
C ALA A 99 -1.81 14.65 0.06
N LYS A 100 -1.89 15.52 -0.94
CA LYS A 100 -3.16 15.91 -1.57
C LYS A 100 -3.86 14.73 -2.27
N TYR A 101 -3.08 13.83 -2.87
CA TYR A 101 -3.63 12.63 -3.50
C TYR A 101 -4.21 11.64 -2.47
N CYS A 102 -3.62 11.54 -1.29
CA CYS A 102 -4.17 10.76 -0.18
C CYS A 102 -5.54 11.30 0.24
N GLU A 103 -5.67 12.61 0.45
CA GLU A 103 -6.96 13.26 0.77
C GLU A 103 -8.02 12.93 -0.30
N PHE A 104 -7.67 13.05 -1.59
CA PHE A 104 -8.56 12.69 -2.69
C PHE A 104 -8.95 11.20 -2.68
N LYS A 105 -8.05 10.31 -2.24
CA LYS A 105 -8.25 8.85 -2.23
C LYS A 105 -8.96 8.32 -1.00
N GLU A 106 -9.04 9.06 0.08
CA GLU A 106 -9.55 8.62 1.38
C GLU A 106 -10.90 7.92 1.28
N HIS A 107 -11.85 8.50 0.54
CA HIS A 107 -13.20 7.95 0.37
C HIS A 107 -13.36 7.01 -0.84
N GLN A 108 -12.30 6.76 -1.60
CA GLN A 108 -12.34 5.96 -2.83
C GLN A 108 -11.71 4.57 -2.68
N VAL A 109 -11.01 4.34 -1.60
CA VAL A 109 -10.34 3.06 -1.32
C VAL A 109 -10.78 2.53 0.05
N SER A 110 -10.57 1.23 0.28
CA SER A 110 -10.88 0.66 1.60
C SER A 110 -10.00 1.30 2.68
N ALA A 111 -10.52 1.47 3.90
CA ALA A 111 -9.77 2.00 5.04
C ALA A 111 -8.44 1.25 5.26
N THR A 112 -8.44 -0.07 5.08
CA THR A 112 -7.24 -0.90 5.15
C THR A 112 -6.19 -0.49 4.12
N SER A 113 -6.59 -0.36 2.84
CA SER A 113 -5.66 0.07 1.78
C SER A 113 -5.19 1.50 2.02
N TYR A 114 -6.07 2.39 2.44
CA TYR A 114 -5.71 3.77 2.75
C TYR A 114 -4.61 3.84 3.81
N ILE A 115 -4.82 3.21 4.96
CA ILE A 115 -3.85 3.25 6.05
C ILE A 115 -2.56 2.49 5.72
N GLN A 116 -2.67 1.26 5.14
CA GLN A 116 -1.49 0.42 4.90
C GLN A 116 -0.65 0.87 3.72
N ASP A 117 -1.31 1.17 2.61
CA ASP A 117 -0.62 1.43 1.35
C ASP A 117 -0.37 2.93 1.19
N PHE A 118 -1.43 3.78 1.26
CA PHE A 118 -1.29 5.20 0.98
C PHE A 118 -0.55 5.96 2.08
N LEU A 119 -1.01 5.89 3.33
CA LEU A 119 -0.37 6.56 4.46
C LEU A 119 0.86 5.81 4.99
N GLY A 120 0.91 4.50 4.77
CA GLY A 120 2.00 3.65 5.26
C GLY A 120 3.11 3.44 4.23
N ARG A 121 2.90 2.49 3.32
CA ARG A 121 3.95 1.98 2.41
C ARG A 121 4.46 3.03 1.43
N TYR A 122 3.54 3.68 0.71
CA TYR A 122 3.93 4.65 -0.33
C TYR A 122 4.47 5.93 0.27
N ALA A 123 3.85 6.46 1.34
CA ALA A 123 4.34 7.65 2.02
C ALA A 123 5.75 7.43 2.59
N ARG A 124 6.02 6.28 3.24
CA ARG A 124 7.37 5.93 3.72
C ARG A 124 8.38 5.77 2.58
N ALA A 125 7.97 5.18 1.46
CA ALA A 125 8.86 5.08 0.32
C ALA A 125 9.26 6.48 -0.20
N ILE A 126 8.29 7.41 -0.29
CA ILE A 126 8.54 8.81 -0.70
C ILE A 126 9.48 9.52 0.28
N GLU A 127 9.29 9.33 1.59
CA GLU A 127 10.18 9.94 2.61
C GLU A 127 11.64 9.48 2.44
N ASN A 128 11.85 8.24 2.06
CA ASN A 128 13.18 7.65 1.91
C ASN A 128 13.83 7.91 0.53
N LEU A 129 13.15 8.61 -0.40
CA LEU A 129 13.73 8.95 -1.69
C LEU A 129 14.88 9.96 -1.53
N PRO A 130 15.93 9.88 -2.35
CA PRO A 130 17.05 10.83 -2.34
C PRO A 130 16.63 12.23 -2.80
N THR A 131 15.63 12.31 -3.65
CA THR A 131 14.99 13.56 -4.12
C THR A 131 13.47 13.38 -4.12
N LYS A 132 12.72 14.46 -3.86
CA LYS A 132 11.26 14.50 -3.96
C LYS A 132 10.81 15.31 -5.18
N GLU A 133 11.73 15.88 -5.94
CA GLU A 133 11.40 16.65 -7.14
C GLU A 133 10.89 15.69 -8.21
N ILE A 134 9.71 16.00 -8.76
CA ILE A 134 9.08 15.14 -9.77
C ILE A 134 9.84 15.16 -11.10
N SER A 135 10.62 16.21 -11.38
CA SER A 135 11.55 16.28 -12.53
C SER A 135 12.58 15.14 -12.52
N ASP A 136 12.90 14.61 -11.35
CA ASP A 136 13.93 13.60 -11.15
C ASP A 136 13.34 12.17 -11.18
N ALA A 137 12.21 11.97 -11.84
CA ALA A 137 11.49 10.70 -11.86
C ALA A 137 12.36 9.49 -12.30
N ILE A 138 13.31 9.70 -13.21
CA ILE A 138 14.26 8.66 -13.65
C ILE A 138 15.21 8.29 -12.51
N ALA A 139 15.80 9.27 -11.82
CA ALA A 139 16.67 9.04 -10.68
C ALA A 139 15.91 8.34 -9.52
N ILE A 140 14.64 8.71 -9.32
CA ILE A 140 13.75 8.05 -8.34
C ILE A 140 13.53 6.58 -8.73
N ARG A 141 13.24 6.28 -10.01
CA ARG A 141 13.11 4.91 -10.52
C ARG A 141 14.36 4.09 -10.25
N ASP A 142 15.53 4.63 -10.57
CA ASP A 142 16.80 3.92 -10.46
C ASP A 142 17.15 3.65 -9.00
N HIS A 143 16.89 4.60 -8.10
CA HIS A 143 17.01 4.40 -6.66
C HIS A 143 16.06 3.31 -6.13
N LEU A 144 14.80 3.31 -6.58
CA LEU A 144 13.84 2.29 -6.17
C LEU A 144 14.26 0.89 -6.64
N LEU A 145 14.85 0.76 -7.85
CA LEU A 145 15.36 -0.51 -8.37
C LEU A 145 16.56 -1.03 -7.59
N GLN A 146 17.38 -0.15 -7.04
CA GLN A 146 18.51 -0.52 -6.16
C GLN A 146 18.04 -0.93 -4.75
N THR A 147 16.95 -0.35 -4.28
CA THR A 147 16.49 -0.49 -2.89
C THR A 147 15.45 -1.60 -2.71
N TYR A 148 14.61 -1.86 -3.72
CA TYR A 148 13.47 -2.76 -3.61
C TYR A 148 13.45 -3.82 -4.72
N PRO A 149 12.85 -5.01 -4.44
CA PRO A 149 12.60 -5.99 -5.49
C PRO A 149 11.79 -5.40 -6.67
N PRO A 150 12.04 -5.85 -7.91
CA PRO A 150 11.41 -5.29 -9.12
C PRO A 150 9.87 -5.19 -9.05
N TYR A 151 9.21 -6.18 -8.48
CA TYR A 151 7.75 -6.16 -8.29
C TYR A 151 7.29 -5.00 -7.39
N THR A 152 8.01 -4.74 -6.30
CA THR A 152 7.71 -3.64 -5.37
C THR A 152 8.00 -2.29 -6.02
N CYS A 153 9.13 -2.17 -6.72
CA CYS A 153 9.48 -0.98 -7.50
C CYS A 153 8.39 -0.64 -8.53
N LYS A 154 7.95 -1.64 -9.32
CA LYS A 154 6.87 -1.48 -10.29
C LYS A 154 5.58 -0.95 -9.64
N ARG A 155 5.22 -1.48 -8.47
CA ARG A 155 4.05 -0.99 -7.71
C ARG A 155 4.19 0.47 -7.27
N PHE A 156 5.37 0.88 -6.79
CA PHE A 156 5.62 2.27 -6.40
C PHE A 156 5.49 3.20 -7.60
N LEU A 157 6.16 2.90 -8.71
CA LEU A 157 6.11 3.71 -9.92
C LEU A 157 4.68 3.81 -10.50
N THR A 158 3.91 2.71 -10.47
CA THR A 158 2.50 2.72 -10.87
C THR A 158 1.68 3.70 -10.03
N GLN A 159 1.90 3.74 -8.72
CA GLN A 159 1.17 4.64 -7.82
C GLN A 159 1.64 6.09 -7.92
N PHE A 160 2.93 6.33 -8.10
CA PHE A 160 3.47 7.67 -8.32
C PHE A 160 2.98 8.24 -9.65
N SER A 161 2.95 7.43 -10.70
CA SER A 161 2.35 7.82 -11.99
C SER A 161 0.84 8.12 -11.85
N ALA A 162 0.09 7.32 -11.09
CA ALA A 162 -1.33 7.57 -10.83
C ALA A 162 -1.56 8.89 -10.06
N CYS A 163 -0.70 9.19 -9.08
CA CYS A 163 -0.71 10.46 -8.34
C CYS A 163 -0.44 11.64 -9.30
N CYS A 164 0.61 11.57 -10.12
CA CYS A 164 0.94 12.63 -11.06
C CYS A 164 -0.12 12.77 -12.16
N LYS A 165 -0.71 11.69 -12.66
CA LYS A 165 -1.83 11.72 -13.60
C LYS A 165 -3.07 12.44 -13.02
N TRP A 166 -3.36 12.20 -11.75
CA TRP A 166 -4.40 12.95 -11.02
C TRP A 166 -4.01 14.42 -10.88
N ALA A 167 -2.76 14.72 -10.52
CA ALA A 167 -2.26 16.08 -10.36
C ALA A 167 -2.33 16.89 -11.67
N VAL A 168 -2.06 16.28 -12.83
CA VAL A 168 -2.25 16.90 -14.15
C VAL A 168 -3.73 17.25 -14.39
N LYS A 169 -4.64 16.30 -14.11
CA LYS A 169 -6.09 16.55 -14.23
C LYS A 169 -6.57 17.65 -13.28
N SER A 170 -5.95 17.77 -12.11
CA SER A 170 -6.23 18.81 -11.12
C SER A 170 -5.49 20.12 -11.38
N LYS A 171 -4.76 20.24 -12.50
CA LYS A 171 -3.99 21.43 -12.92
C LYS A 171 -2.92 21.85 -11.89
N LEU A 172 -2.39 20.90 -11.11
CA LEU A 172 -1.32 21.13 -10.14
C LEU A 172 0.07 21.02 -10.79
N ILE A 173 0.19 20.23 -11.87
CA ILE A 173 1.39 20.06 -12.69
C ILE A 173 0.99 19.96 -14.16
N ASN A 174 1.94 20.21 -15.05
CA ASN A 174 1.66 20.25 -16.50
C ASN A 174 1.75 18.88 -17.19
N SER A 175 2.58 17.97 -16.67
CA SER A 175 2.82 16.63 -17.25
C SER A 175 3.09 15.61 -16.15
N ASN A 176 2.99 14.32 -16.50
CA ASN A 176 3.29 13.22 -15.61
C ASN A 176 4.70 12.67 -15.87
N PRO A 177 5.72 13.00 -15.05
CA PRO A 177 7.10 12.54 -15.28
C PRO A 177 7.29 11.04 -15.02
N PHE A 178 6.35 10.36 -14.36
CA PHE A 178 6.39 8.93 -14.09
C PHE A 178 5.67 8.08 -15.14
N GLU A 179 5.16 8.72 -16.22
CA GLU A 179 4.43 7.98 -17.25
C GLU A 179 5.34 6.98 -17.95
N GLY A 180 4.87 5.75 -18.12
CA GLY A 180 5.63 4.66 -18.75
C GLY A 180 6.69 3.99 -17.86
N LEU A 181 7.26 4.67 -16.85
CA LEU A 181 8.38 4.15 -16.07
C LEU A 181 8.11 2.79 -15.37
N ALA A 182 6.87 2.52 -14.99
CA ALA A 182 6.50 1.21 -14.45
C ALA A 182 6.56 0.09 -15.51
N GLY A 183 6.38 0.43 -16.79
CA GLY A 183 6.49 -0.49 -17.93
C GLY A 183 7.91 -0.99 -18.14
N ASP A 184 8.89 -0.13 -17.92
CA ASP A 184 10.32 -0.44 -18.09
C ASP A 184 10.82 -1.46 -17.07
N VAL A 185 10.14 -1.61 -15.93
CA VAL A 185 10.53 -2.55 -14.88
C VAL A 185 10.11 -3.96 -15.26
N ARG A 186 11.08 -4.77 -15.69
CA ARG A 186 10.88 -6.20 -15.97
C ARG A 186 10.74 -6.96 -14.65
N VAL A 187 9.56 -7.46 -14.40
CA VAL A 187 9.31 -8.42 -13.32
C VAL A 187 9.40 -9.81 -13.94
N LYS A 188 10.40 -10.59 -13.52
CA LYS A 188 10.42 -12.01 -13.88
C LYS A 188 9.09 -12.60 -13.39
N ARG A 189 8.31 -13.16 -14.30
CA ARG A 189 7.24 -14.07 -13.90
C ARG A 189 7.95 -15.24 -13.22
N TRP A 190 7.98 -15.18 -11.89
CA TRP A 190 8.29 -16.40 -11.15
C TRP A 190 7.22 -17.38 -11.53
N ASP A 191 7.56 -18.68 -11.51
CA ASP A 191 6.56 -19.77 -11.55
C ASP A 191 5.52 -19.69 -10.39
N THR A 192 5.34 -18.51 -9.83
CA THR A 192 4.30 -18.15 -8.84
C THR A 192 2.90 -18.24 -9.43
N ASP A 193 2.78 -18.41 -10.76
CA ASP A 193 1.51 -18.81 -11.38
C ASP A 193 1.24 -20.31 -11.16
N LYS A 194 2.22 -21.12 -10.72
CA LYS A 194 1.98 -22.49 -10.28
C LYS A 194 1.42 -22.47 -8.87
N ILE A 195 0.16 -22.83 -8.78
CA ILE A 195 -0.50 -23.11 -7.52
C ILE A 195 0.24 -24.25 -6.84
N ASP A 196 0.51 -24.07 -5.57
CA ASP A 196 1.26 -24.98 -4.74
C ASP A 196 0.37 -25.50 -3.60
N PRO A 197 -0.54 -26.45 -3.86
CA PRO A 197 -1.42 -27.02 -2.84
C PRO A 197 -0.61 -27.94 -1.91
N PHE A 198 -1.08 -28.12 -0.69
CA PHE A 198 -0.68 -29.25 0.15
C PHE A 198 -1.31 -30.51 -0.42
N THR A 199 -0.56 -31.60 -0.45
CA THR A 199 -1.10 -32.92 -0.75
C THR A 199 -2.04 -33.38 0.38
N PRO A 200 -2.91 -34.37 0.14
CA PRO A 200 -3.72 -34.96 1.21
C PRO A 200 -2.90 -35.45 2.40
N ALA A 201 -1.74 -36.08 2.16
CA ALA A 201 -0.84 -36.54 3.20
C ALA A 201 -0.25 -35.39 4.04
N GLU A 202 0.24 -34.33 3.36
CA GLU A 202 0.75 -33.12 4.03
C GLU A 202 -0.36 -32.42 4.85
N ARG A 203 -1.60 -32.35 4.33
CA ARG A 203 -2.75 -31.81 5.06
C ARG A 203 -2.99 -32.56 6.37
N GLU A 204 -3.05 -33.90 6.31
CA GLU A 204 -3.28 -34.72 7.49
C GLU A 204 -2.11 -34.62 8.49
N ALA A 205 -0.87 -34.54 8.00
CA ALA A 205 0.30 -34.31 8.85
C ALA A 205 0.20 -32.96 9.58
N ILE A 206 -0.19 -31.89 8.88
CA ILE A 206 -0.38 -30.56 9.48
C ILE A 206 -1.49 -30.60 10.55
N ILE A 207 -2.65 -31.19 10.24
CA ILE A 207 -3.76 -31.29 11.20
C ILE A 207 -3.31 -32.06 12.44
N ARG A 208 -2.69 -33.22 12.28
CA ARG A 208 -2.18 -34.05 13.37
C ARG A 208 -1.15 -33.32 14.23
N ALA A 209 -0.25 -32.55 13.59
CA ALA A 209 0.75 -31.75 14.31
C ALA A 209 0.10 -30.66 15.19
N PHE A 210 -0.98 -30.04 14.72
CA PHE A 210 -1.77 -29.13 15.57
C PHE A 210 -2.48 -29.88 16.69
N GLU A 211 -3.12 -31.03 16.43
CA GLU A 211 -3.83 -31.84 17.43
C GLU A 211 -2.95 -32.24 18.60
N THR A 212 -1.74 -32.67 18.31
CA THR A 212 -0.81 -33.19 19.31
C THR A 212 0.08 -32.13 19.95
N HIS A 213 0.05 -30.88 19.45
CA HIS A 213 0.90 -29.82 19.97
C HIS A 213 0.42 -29.32 21.33
N ALA A 214 1.29 -29.35 22.34
CA ALA A 214 0.96 -29.01 23.72
C ALA A 214 0.34 -27.61 23.93
N VAL A 215 0.74 -26.62 23.06
CA VAL A 215 0.32 -25.20 23.19
C VAL A 215 -0.69 -24.79 22.11
N TYR A 216 -0.60 -25.36 20.90
CA TYR A 216 -1.33 -24.88 19.74
C TYR A 216 -2.50 -25.77 19.32
N ASN A 217 -2.80 -26.84 20.07
CA ASN A 217 -3.93 -27.76 19.82
C ASN A 217 -5.29 -27.04 19.74
N GLY A 218 -5.48 -25.92 20.45
CA GLY A 218 -6.68 -25.12 20.36
C GLY A 218 -6.91 -24.44 19.00
N TYR A 219 -5.96 -24.51 18.06
CA TYR A 219 -6.13 -24.04 16.68
C TYR A 219 -6.48 -25.17 15.71
N THR A 220 -6.57 -26.41 16.14
CA THR A 220 -6.79 -27.58 15.26
C THR A 220 -8.05 -27.44 14.42
N ASP A 221 -9.17 -27.11 15.03
CA ASP A 221 -10.44 -26.98 14.31
C ASP A 221 -10.48 -25.80 13.37
N PHE A 222 -9.77 -24.72 13.71
CA PHE A 222 -9.54 -23.59 12.80
C PHE A 222 -8.75 -24.03 11.55
N VAL A 223 -7.71 -24.84 11.72
CA VAL A 223 -6.90 -25.37 10.61
C VAL A 223 -7.71 -26.34 9.76
N ARG A 224 -8.46 -27.25 10.38
CA ARG A 224 -9.39 -28.14 9.67
C ARG A 224 -10.39 -27.35 8.84
N PHE A 225 -10.99 -26.33 9.43
CA PHE A 225 -11.94 -25.46 8.74
C PHE A 225 -11.34 -24.76 7.50
N LEU A 226 -10.09 -24.29 7.60
CA LEU A 226 -9.39 -23.67 6.45
C LEU A 226 -9.24 -24.67 5.30
N PHE A 227 -8.89 -25.92 5.57
CA PHE A 227 -8.77 -26.95 4.54
C PHE A 227 -10.14 -27.40 3.99
N LEU A 228 -11.18 -27.50 4.83
CA LEU A 228 -12.50 -27.96 4.43
C LEU A 228 -13.31 -26.91 3.63
N THR A 229 -12.98 -25.63 3.75
CA THR A 229 -13.74 -24.55 3.11
C THR A 229 -12.96 -23.81 2.04
N GLY A 230 -11.63 -23.81 2.11
CA GLY A 230 -10.79 -22.96 1.29
C GLY A 230 -11.11 -21.47 1.42
N CYS A 231 -11.78 -21.03 2.49
CA CYS A 231 -12.07 -19.62 2.73
C CYS A 231 -10.79 -18.82 2.99
N ARG A 232 -10.86 -17.50 2.88
CA ARG A 232 -9.72 -16.67 3.29
C ARG A 232 -9.57 -16.69 4.81
N ILE A 233 -8.34 -16.67 5.30
CA ILE A 233 -8.07 -16.71 6.76
C ILE A 233 -8.83 -15.61 7.52
N GLY A 234 -8.94 -14.41 6.95
CA GLY A 234 -9.70 -13.32 7.56
C GLY A 234 -11.21 -13.59 7.60
N GLU A 235 -11.76 -14.34 6.65
CA GLU A 235 -13.16 -14.74 6.63
C GLU A 235 -13.44 -15.77 7.74
N ALA A 236 -12.52 -16.74 7.93
CA ALA A 236 -12.62 -17.70 9.01
C ALA A 236 -12.52 -17.05 10.40
N ILE A 237 -11.62 -16.08 10.56
CA ILE A 237 -11.46 -15.32 11.83
C ILE A 237 -12.70 -14.47 12.14
N ALA A 238 -13.33 -13.89 11.11
CA ALA A 238 -14.53 -13.06 11.29
C ALA A 238 -15.80 -13.89 11.52
N LEU A 239 -15.74 -15.22 11.34
CA LEU A 239 -16.93 -16.06 11.36
C LEU A 239 -17.58 -16.08 12.75
N GLN A 240 -18.87 -15.80 12.77
CA GLN A 240 -19.72 -15.86 13.97
C GLN A 240 -20.80 -16.92 13.79
N TRP A 241 -21.33 -17.45 14.88
CA TRP A 241 -22.39 -18.45 14.83
C TRP A 241 -23.66 -17.94 14.11
N GLY A 242 -23.91 -16.65 14.12
CA GLY A 242 -25.01 -16.04 13.35
C GLY A 242 -24.85 -16.12 11.82
N HIS A 243 -23.64 -16.45 11.33
CA HIS A 243 -23.38 -16.68 9.90
C HIS A 243 -23.58 -18.14 9.47
N ILE A 244 -23.94 -19.02 10.40
CA ILE A 244 -24.16 -20.45 10.16
C ILE A 244 -25.62 -20.77 10.48
N ASN A 245 -26.28 -21.50 9.60
CA ASN A 245 -27.65 -21.94 9.89
C ASN A 245 -27.66 -22.97 11.04
N HIS A 246 -28.83 -23.16 11.68
CA HIS A 246 -28.94 -23.99 12.88
C HIS A 246 -28.44 -25.44 12.66
N GLN A 247 -28.70 -26.03 11.49
CA GLN A 247 -28.27 -27.37 11.14
C GLN A 247 -26.79 -27.45 10.70
N CYS A 248 -26.04 -26.36 10.67
CA CYS A 248 -24.67 -26.29 10.17
C CYS A 248 -24.50 -26.82 8.72
N THR A 249 -25.53 -26.71 7.89
CA THR A 249 -25.50 -27.13 6.48
C THR A 249 -25.11 -26.01 5.51
N GLU A 250 -25.13 -24.76 5.96
CA GLU A 250 -24.80 -23.59 5.16
C GLU A 250 -24.07 -22.52 6.00
N ILE A 251 -23.00 -21.96 5.44
CA ILE A 251 -22.26 -20.81 5.98
C ILE A 251 -22.45 -19.61 5.07
N TYR A 252 -22.67 -18.43 5.66
CA TYR A 252 -22.74 -17.16 4.95
C TYR A 252 -21.48 -16.31 5.21
N PHE A 253 -20.56 -16.27 4.24
CA PHE A 253 -19.37 -15.43 4.32
C PHE A 253 -19.68 -14.00 3.87
N SER A 254 -19.80 -13.06 4.81
CA SER A 254 -20.12 -11.65 4.58
C SER A 254 -19.06 -10.70 5.11
N GLU A 255 -18.20 -11.18 6.00
CA GLU A 255 -17.20 -10.38 6.70
C GLU A 255 -15.82 -10.99 6.61
N SER A 256 -14.83 -10.17 6.87
CA SER A 256 -13.42 -10.54 7.01
C SER A 256 -12.79 -9.75 8.16
N HIS A 257 -11.85 -10.33 8.85
CA HIS A 257 -11.07 -9.68 9.91
C HIS A 257 -9.61 -9.55 9.51
N ASN A 258 -9.04 -8.39 9.73
CA ASN A 258 -7.63 -8.13 9.54
C ASN A 258 -7.06 -7.36 10.73
N ARG A 259 -5.79 -6.94 10.68
CA ARG A 259 -5.15 -6.21 11.79
C ARG A 259 -5.81 -4.86 12.17
N TYR A 260 -6.73 -4.35 11.34
CA TYR A 260 -7.47 -3.11 11.61
C TYR A 260 -8.91 -3.36 12.06
N GLY A 261 -9.29 -4.63 12.22
CA GLY A 261 -10.61 -5.03 12.69
C GLY A 261 -11.47 -5.69 11.63
N ARG A 262 -12.78 -5.73 11.87
CA ARG A 262 -13.78 -6.31 10.98
C ARG A 262 -14.06 -5.40 9.80
N THR A 263 -14.16 -6.00 8.63
CA THR A 263 -14.50 -5.33 7.37
C THR A 263 -15.42 -6.23 6.56
N GLY A 264 -16.03 -5.72 5.52
CA GLY A 264 -16.67 -6.56 4.49
C GLY A 264 -15.66 -7.48 3.80
N THR A 265 -16.14 -8.41 2.99
CA THR A 265 -15.27 -9.30 2.20
C THR A 265 -14.38 -8.47 1.26
N LYS A 266 -13.20 -8.99 0.92
CA LYS A 266 -12.21 -8.30 0.06
C LYS A 266 -12.79 -7.84 -1.30
N THR A 267 -13.77 -8.54 -1.82
CA THR A 267 -14.44 -8.24 -3.10
C THR A 267 -15.76 -7.49 -2.92
N GLY A 268 -16.20 -7.20 -1.69
CA GLY A 268 -17.51 -6.64 -1.40
C GLY A 268 -18.68 -7.62 -1.61
N VAL A 269 -18.41 -8.85 -2.08
CA VAL A 269 -19.43 -9.84 -2.39
C VAL A 269 -19.52 -10.87 -1.27
N SER A 270 -20.70 -10.96 -0.66
CA SER A 270 -21.04 -12.03 0.28
C SER A 270 -21.42 -13.29 -0.47
N ARG A 271 -21.21 -14.45 0.15
CA ARG A 271 -21.53 -15.73 -0.50
C ARG A 271 -22.00 -16.79 0.50
N LYS A 272 -22.82 -17.70 -0.01
CA LYS A 272 -23.23 -18.92 0.66
C LYS A 272 -22.26 -20.05 0.33
N PHE A 273 -21.91 -20.84 1.34
CA PHE A 273 -21.04 -21.99 1.24
C PHE A 273 -21.79 -23.22 1.82
N PRO A 274 -22.06 -24.27 1.01
CA PRO A 274 -22.72 -25.48 1.51
C PRO A 274 -21.72 -26.33 2.31
N CYS A 275 -22.13 -26.81 3.46
CA CYS A 275 -21.33 -27.71 4.27
C CYS A 275 -21.52 -29.15 3.80
N ASN A 276 -20.44 -29.87 3.57
CA ASN A 276 -20.47 -31.33 3.47
C ASN A 276 -20.52 -31.96 4.87
N ALA A 277 -20.73 -33.27 4.96
CA ALA A 277 -20.87 -33.98 6.22
C ALA A 277 -19.71 -33.71 7.19
N ARG A 278 -18.44 -33.77 6.70
CA ARG A 278 -17.24 -33.51 7.54
C ARG A 278 -17.22 -32.11 8.13
N LEU A 279 -17.60 -31.10 7.35
CA LEU A 279 -17.64 -29.72 7.81
C LEU A 279 -18.81 -29.50 8.77
N GLN A 280 -19.96 -30.13 8.49
CA GLN A 280 -21.13 -30.10 9.36
C GLN A 280 -20.79 -30.73 10.74
N ASP A 281 -20.20 -31.92 10.75
CA ASP A 281 -19.76 -32.59 11.97
C ASP A 281 -18.77 -31.73 12.77
N LEU A 282 -17.76 -31.16 12.11
CA LEU A 282 -16.83 -30.24 12.75
C LEU A 282 -17.56 -29.10 13.46
N LEU A 283 -18.48 -28.43 12.76
CA LEU A 283 -19.21 -27.28 13.29
C LEU A 283 -20.15 -27.66 14.43
N LEU A 284 -20.84 -28.80 14.33
CA LEU A 284 -21.70 -29.28 15.38
C LEU A 284 -20.91 -29.66 16.66
N ASN A 285 -19.74 -30.27 16.48
CA ASN A 285 -18.89 -30.70 17.61
C ASN A 285 -18.26 -29.53 18.36
N ILE A 286 -17.95 -28.42 17.69
CA ILE A 286 -17.33 -27.25 18.35
C ILE A 286 -18.34 -26.21 18.82
N ARG A 287 -19.64 -26.41 18.51
CA ARG A 287 -20.67 -25.43 18.86
C ARG A 287 -21.00 -25.52 20.35
N PRO A 288 -20.81 -24.44 21.15
CA PRO A 288 -21.22 -24.41 22.54
C PRO A 288 -22.74 -24.48 22.67
N ASP A 289 -23.24 -25.07 23.77
CA ASP A 289 -24.69 -25.14 24.03
C ASP A 289 -25.31 -23.75 24.24
N ASP A 290 -24.55 -22.82 24.82
CA ASP A 290 -24.97 -21.44 25.13
C ASP A 290 -24.56 -20.41 24.08
N TYR A 291 -24.29 -20.87 22.83
CA TYR A 291 -23.85 -19.96 21.78
C TYR A 291 -24.90 -18.88 21.46
N HIS A 292 -24.41 -17.69 21.10
CA HIS A 292 -25.24 -16.62 20.59
C HIS A 292 -24.73 -16.12 19.23
N LYS A 293 -25.58 -15.44 18.47
CA LYS A 293 -25.30 -15.06 17.06
C LYS A 293 -23.99 -14.30 16.83
N LYS A 294 -23.56 -13.46 17.80
CA LYS A 294 -22.31 -12.66 17.69
C LYS A 294 -21.09 -13.39 18.26
N MET A 295 -21.23 -14.58 18.82
CA MET A 295 -20.10 -15.36 19.32
C MET A 295 -19.25 -15.86 18.16
N LEU A 296 -17.93 -15.73 18.28
CA LEU A 296 -16.96 -16.21 17.27
C LEU A 296 -17.02 -17.74 17.20
N VAL A 297 -16.97 -18.29 15.99
CA VAL A 297 -16.80 -19.74 15.79
C VAL A 297 -15.38 -20.16 16.18
N PHE A 298 -14.40 -19.34 15.82
CA PHE A 298 -12.99 -19.57 16.17
C PHE A 298 -12.43 -18.36 16.91
N SER A 299 -11.95 -18.60 18.11
CA SER A 299 -11.28 -17.58 18.92
C SER A 299 -9.84 -18.00 19.25
N SER A 300 -8.99 -17.04 19.56
CA SER A 300 -7.66 -17.34 20.10
C SER A 300 -7.81 -18.16 21.40
N PRO A 301 -7.14 -19.31 21.50
CA PRO A 301 -7.22 -20.14 22.71
C PRO A 301 -6.80 -19.42 24.00
N THR A 302 -5.87 -18.46 23.86
CA THR A 302 -5.28 -17.73 25.01
C THR A 302 -6.10 -16.51 25.42
N VAL A 303 -6.48 -15.66 24.48
CA VAL A 303 -7.13 -14.37 24.80
C VAL A 303 -8.64 -14.36 24.57
N LYS A 304 -9.21 -15.44 24.02
CA LYS A 304 -10.66 -15.59 23.73
C LYS A 304 -11.26 -14.45 22.87
N LYS A 305 -10.42 -13.84 22.01
CA LYS A 305 -10.78 -12.82 21.05
C LYS A 305 -10.45 -13.31 19.64
N GLU A 306 -10.63 -12.46 18.65
CA GLU A 306 -10.25 -12.76 17.27
C GLU A 306 -8.79 -13.23 17.17
N ILE A 307 -8.57 -14.27 16.39
CA ILE A 307 -7.23 -14.80 16.11
C ILE A 307 -6.43 -13.72 15.38
N SER A 308 -5.25 -13.39 15.89
CA SER A 308 -4.33 -12.49 15.20
C SER A 308 -3.77 -13.17 13.96
N VAL A 309 -4.07 -12.63 12.76
CA VAL A 309 -3.53 -13.13 11.50
C VAL A 309 -2.00 -13.20 11.54
N ASN A 310 -1.35 -12.12 12.02
CA ASN A 310 0.11 -12.06 12.06
C ASN A 310 0.72 -13.08 13.02
N SER A 311 0.13 -13.27 14.20
CA SER A 311 0.60 -14.28 15.17
C SER A 311 0.39 -15.69 14.62
N PHE A 312 -0.78 -15.97 14.04
CA PHE A 312 -1.06 -17.28 13.48
C PHE A 312 -0.14 -17.61 12.30
N THR A 313 -0.04 -16.72 11.31
CA THR A 313 0.76 -16.98 10.10
C THR A 313 2.25 -16.86 10.34
N GLY A 314 2.69 -15.91 11.15
CA GLY A 314 4.11 -15.57 11.34
C GLY A 314 4.78 -16.36 12.45
N VAL A 315 4.06 -16.66 13.53
CA VAL A 315 4.65 -17.35 14.70
C VAL A 315 4.21 -18.82 14.74
N ILE A 316 2.89 -19.08 14.74
CA ILE A 316 2.37 -20.44 14.97
C ILE A 316 2.59 -21.32 13.74
N TRP A 317 2.30 -20.82 12.56
CA TRP A 317 2.41 -21.57 11.30
C TRP A 317 3.85 -21.63 10.78
N ARG A 318 4.48 -20.45 10.63
CA ARG A 318 5.82 -20.33 10.02
C ARG A 318 6.96 -20.48 11.03
N GLY A 319 6.77 -19.97 12.24
CA GLY A 319 7.84 -19.72 13.21
C GLY A 319 8.42 -18.31 13.10
N GLY A 320 8.76 -17.75 14.25
CA GLY A 320 9.31 -16.39 14.33
C GLY A 320 9.44 -15.89 15.76
N MET A 321 9.92 -14.66 15.86
CA MET A 321 10.05 -13.99 17.14
C MET A 321 8.68 -13.50 17.66
N ASN A 322 8.43 -13.71 18.91
CA ASN A 322 7.35 -13.06 19.65
C ASN A 322 7.97 -12.43 20.91
N GLY A 323 8.09 -11.10 20.90
CA GLY A 323 8.98 -10.42 21.81
C GLY A 323 10.43 -10.87 21.59
N ASN A 324 11.13 -11.24 22.66
CA ASN A 324 12.54 -11.69 22.61
C ASN A 324 12.68 -13.23 22.49
N ARG A 325 11.58 -13.97 22.33
CA ARG A 325 11.60 -15.43 22.24
C ARG A 325 11.27 -15.90 20.83
N TYR A 326 12.09 -16.81 20.31
CA TYR A 326 11.81 -17.52 19.06
C TYR A 326 10.87 -18.69 19.33
N TYR A 327 9.87 -18.84 18.45
CA TYR A 327 8.93 -19.97 18.44
C TYR A 327 9.07 -20.69 17.11
N PRO A 328 9.39 -21.99 17.11
CA PRO A 328 9.40 -22.78 15.89
C PRO A 328 7.96 -22.95 15.41
N GLY A 329 7.72 -22.70 14.10
CA GLY A 329 6.39 -22.85 13.52
C GLY A 329 6.08 -24.29 13.18
N ILE A 330 4.84 -24.68 13.35
CA ILE A 330 4.39 -26.07 13.13
C ILE A 330 4.74 -26.56 11.72
N VAL A 331 4.41 -25.77 10.69
CA VAL A 331 4.65 -26.21 9.30
C VAL A 331 6.14 -26.20 8.95
N THR A 332 6.92 -25.28 9.53
CA THR A 332 8.38 -25.29 9.34
C THR A 332 9.02 -26.53 9.96
N GLN A 333 8.58 -26.93 11.16
CA GLN A 333 9.06 -28.17 11.78
C GLN A 333 8.69 -29.42 10.95
N LEU A 334 7.49 -29.48 10.37
CA LEU A 334 7.10 -30.56 9.47
C LEU A 334 7.93 -30.61 8.19
N VAL A 335 8.40 -29.45 7.70
CA VAL A 335 9.35 -29.42 6.59
C VAL A 335 10.71 -29.96 7.01
N GLU A 336 11.20 -29.62 8.19
CA GLU A 336 12.49 -30.07 8.73
C GLU A 336 12.53 -31.60 8.92
N VAL A 337 11.38 -32.21 9.30
CA VAL A 337 11.27 -33.67 9.46
C VAL A 337 10.79 -34.39 8.20
N GLY A 338 10.56 -33.67 7.08
CA GLY A 338 10.20 -34.25 5.79
C GLY A 338 8.73 -34.68 5.64
N GLU A 339 7.85 -34.40 6.61
CA GLU A 339 6.41 -34.67 6.50
C GLU A 339 5.68 -33.67 5.58
N VAL A 340 6.27 -32.51 5.35
CA VAL A 340 5.84 -31.50 4.38
C VAL A 340 7.02 -31.18 3.47
N SER A 341 6.82 -31.24 2.16
CA SER A 341 7.91 -31.14 1.15
C SER A 341 8.60 -29.77 1.15
N ARG A 342 7.88 -28.70 1.45
CA ARG A 342 8.38 -27.31 1.55
C ARG A 342 7.43 -26.42 2.31
N TYR A 343 7.96 -25.31 2.83
CA TYR A 343 7.13 -24.31 3.50
C TYR A 343 6.12 -23.67 2.55
N ARG A 344 4.86 -23.65 2.97
CA ARG A 344 3.76 -22.92 2.32
C ARG A 344 2.97 -22.12 3.37
N PRO A 345 2.50 -20.90 3.04
CA PRO A 345 1.67 -20.12 3.95
C PRO A 345 0.27 -20.73 4.11
N PRO A 346 -0.49 -20.37 5.17
CA PRO A 346 -1.85 -20.88 5.39
C PRO A 346 -2.81 -20.62 4.22
N TYR A 347 -2.51 -19.64 3.37
CA TYR A 347 -3.29 -19.38 2.14
C TYR A 347 -3.31 -20.60 1.20
N CYS A 348 -2.30 -21.46 1.27
CA CYS A 348 -2.25 -22.68 0.46
C CYS A 348 -3.28 -23.73 0.88
N CYS A 349 -3.89 -23.66 2.08
CA CYS A 349 -5.07 -24.47 2.42
C CYS A 349 -6.21 -24.24 1.42
N ARG A 350 -6.38 -23.00 0.97
CA ARG A 350 -7.36 -22.66 -0.07
C ARG A 350 -6.98 -23.24 -1.44
N ALA A 351 -5.69 -23.22 -1.77
CA ALA A 351 -5.20 -23.87 -2.98
C ALA A 351 -5.51 -25.37 -2.97
N SER A 352 -5.24 -26.05 -1.84
CA SER A 352 -5.55 -27.47 -1.67
C SER A 352 -7.04 -27.77 -1.83
N PHE A 353 -7.92 -26.97 -1.23
CA PHE A 353 -9.37 -27.12 -1.38
C PHE A 353 -9.82 -27.00 -2.84
N ILE A 354 -9.35 -25.95 -3.53
CA ILE A 354 -9.70 -25.69 -4.94
C ILE A 354 -9.21 -26.84 -5.82
N THR A 355 -7.93 -27.24 -5.68
CA THR A 355 -7.33 -28.35 -6.43
C THR A 355 -8.12 -29.64 -6.23
N GLU A 356 -8.39 -30.02 -4.97
CA GLU A 356 -9.15 -31.23 -4.67
C GLU A 356 -10.58 -31.21 -5.22
N CYS A 357 -11.26 -30.04 -5.21
CA CYS A 357 -12.57 -29.90 -5.85
C CYS A 357 -12.48 -30.12 -7.38
N LEU A 358 -11.48 -29.54 -8.03
CA LEU A 358 -11.32 -29.65 -9.48
C LEU A 358 -10.93 -31.10 -9.90
N GLU A 359 -10.04 -31.74 -9.18
CA GLU A 359 -9.66 -33.15 -9.38
C GLU A 359 -10.84 -34.11 -9.23
N ARG A 360 -11.79 -33.76 -8.37
CA ARG A 360 -13.04 -34.50 -8.21
C ARG A 360 -14.13 -34.10 -9.22
N GLY A 361 -13.80 -33.32 -10.23
CA GLY A 361 -14.73 -32.94 -11.31
C GLY A 361 -15.77 -31.89 -10.93
N VAL A 362 -15.61 -31.15 -9.80
CA VAL A 362 -16.53 -30.08 -9.45
C VAL A 362 -16.39 -28.94 -10.48
N PRO A 363 -17.49 -28.47 -11.10
CA PRO A 363 -17.40 -27.41 -12.11
C PRO A 363 -16.71 -26.14 -11.60
N VAL A 364 -15.81 -25.57 -12.40
CA VAL A 364 -15.01 -24.36 -12.06
C VAL A 364 -15.90 -23.22 -11.57
N THR A 365 -17.06 -23.00 -12.20
CA THR A 365 -18.00 -21.95 -11.81
C THR A 365 -18.57 -22.14 -10.39
N ARG A 366 -18.75 -23.39 -9.96
CA ARG A 366 -19.22 -23.74 -8.62
C ARG A 366 -18.11 -23.52 -7.58
N VAL A 367 -16.90 -23.99 -7.88
CA VAL A 367 -15.72 -23.77 -7.02
C VAL A 367 -15.44 -22.27 -6.88
N ALA A 368 -15.52 -21.52 -7.99
CA ALA A 368 -15.36 -20.07 -8.01
C ALA A 368 -16.36 -19.38 -7.07
N LYS A 369 -17.66 -19.77 -7.15
CA LYS A 369 -18.72 -19.25 -6.29
C LYS A 369 -18.44 -19.55 -4.80
N TRP A 370 -18.06 -20.76 -4.45
CA TRP A 370 -17.77 -21.16 -3.08
C TRP A 370 -16.57 -20.41 -2.50
N CYS A 371 -15.53 -20.25 -3.30
CA CYS A 371 -14.30 -19.59 -2.87
C CYS A 371 -14.37 -18.07 -2.99
N GLY A 372 -15.34 -17.46 -3.68
CA GLY A 372 -15.36 -16.01 -3.94
C GLY A 372 -14.20 -15.59 -4.82
N HIS A 373 -13.96 -16.35 -5.90
CA HIS A 373 -13.12 -16.01 -7.05
C HIS A 373 -13.98 -15.78 -8.29
N SER A 374 -13.42 -15.14 -9.31
CA SER A 374 -14.00 -15.27 -10.63
C SER A 374 -13.54 -16.58 -11.31
N PRO A 375 -14.35 -17.18 -12.18
CA PRO A 375 -13.94 -18.37 -12.93
C PRO A 375 -12.63 -18.19 -13.68
N GLU A 376 -12.37 -17.00 -14.24
CA GLU A 376 -11.17 -16.66 -14.99
C GLU A 376 -9.90 -16.80 -14.11
N ILE A 377 -9.99 -16.44 -12.84
CA ILE A 377 -8.88 -16.60 -11.89
C ILE A 377 -8.56 -18.08 -11.65
N ILE A 378 -9.62 -18.92 -11.56
CA ILE A 378 -9.42 -20.37 -11.42
C ILE A 378 -8.84 -20.96 -12.72
N TYR A 379 -9.39 -20.66 -13.87
CA TYR A 379 -8.83 -21.10 -15.15
C TYR A 379 -7.37 -20.67 -15.33
N LYS A 380 -7.06 -19.42 -15.02
CA LYS A 380 -5.69 -18.89 -15.16
C LYS A 380 -4.66 -19.63 -14.29
N HIS A 381 -5.02 -19.97 -13.06
CA HIS A 381 -4.07 -20.48 -12.07
C HIS A 381 -4.13 -21.99 -11.86
N TYR A 382 -5.25 -22.64 -12.21
CA TYR A 382 -5.49 -24.06 -11.96
C TYR A 382 -5.68 -24.87 -13.26
N ALA A 383 -5.36 -24.30 -14.42
CA ALA A 383 -5.54 -24.98 -15.72
C ALA A 383 -4.84 -26.35 -15.77
N GLY A 384 -3.65 -26.48 -15.17
CA GLY A 384 -2.91 -27.74 -15.12
C GLY A 384 -3.54 -28.83 -14.24
N VAL A 385 -4.55 -28.49 -13.44
CA VAL A 385 -5.29 -29.45 -12.58
C VAL A 385 -6.55 -29.97 -13.31
N LEU A 386 -7.01 -29.26 -14.35
CA LEU A 386 -8.26 -29.57 -15.04
C LEU A 386 -8.23 -30.84 -15.92
N GLY A 387 -7.10 -31.57 -15.91
CA GLY A 387 -6.93 -32.84 -16.63
C GLY A 387 -7.01 -32.69 -18.16
N GLU A 388 -6.26 -33.52 -18.88
CA GLU A 388 -6.46 -33.73 -20.32
C GLU A 388 -7.68 -34.65 -20.46
N ASN A 389 -8.86 -34.07 -20.59
CA ASN A 389 -10.01 -34.84 -21.00
C ASN A 389 -9.82 -35.24 -22.46
N SER A 390 -9.89 -36.53 -22.77
CA SER A 390 -9.99 -37.01 -24.15
C SER A 390 -11.21 -36.40 -24.83
N VAL A 391 -11.06 -36.05 -26.11
CA VAL A 391 -12.21 -35.60 -26.91
C VAL A 391 -13.27 -36.72 -26.92
N PRO A 392 -14.51 -36.43 -26.54
CA PRO A 392 -15.57 -37.44 -26.60
C PRO A 392 -15.72 -37.99 -28.02
N GLU A 393 -15.94 -39.29 -28.17
CA GLU A 393 -16.38 -39.88 -29.42
C GLU A 393 -17.89 -39.55 -29.56
N PHE A 394 -18.24 -38.87 -30.65
CA PHE A 394 -19.61 -38.50 -30.97
C PHE A 394 -20.28 -39.60 -31.82
#